data_5c27082c981c7e6f5462c2c834bee39d
#
_entry.id   5c27082c981c7e6f5462c2c834bee39d
#
_cell.length_a   1.000
_cell.length_b   1.000
_cell.length_c   1.000
_cell.angle_alpha   90.00
_cell.angle_beta   90.00
_cell.angle_gamma   90.00
#
_symmetry.space_group_name_H-M   'P 1'
#
loop_
_entity.id
_entity.type
_entity.pdbx_description
1 polymer ?
#
loop_
_entity_poly.entity_id
_entity_poly.type
_entity_poly.pdbx_seq_one_letter_code
_entity_poly.pdbx_strand_id
1 'polypeptide(L)'
;MSWLTEDDLATSNADLLKKLSYPPSKDHDPKLAKVEDEILEHWKDFSHFCNYVADKDPDAGKRFYDLDEANYFDLMGAVTRPGFRPHYDRITPYLARANLRIKDLEIIAITPECGYATAHQNYYGTAADGEPFNLTYRTTSVMRKVDGVWKYVHEHYSFPTNMATGKSDFTSGLQVQENMSLKEGETV
;
A
#
# COMPACT_ATOMS: atom_id res chain seq x y z
N MET A 1 1.13 -15.23 10.70
CA MET A 1 2.07 -14.11 10.51
C MET A 1 1.31 -12.81 10.65
N SER A 2 1.85 -11.84 11.41
CA SER A 2 1.19 -10.58 11.77
C SER A 2 1.32 -9.51 10.68
N TRP A 3 0.44 -8.52 10.73
CA TRP A 3 0.63 -7.25 10.04
C TRP A 3 1.89 -6.55 10.55
N LEU A 4 2.56 -5.81 9.67
CA LEU A 4 3.73 -5.01 10.04
C LEU A 4 3.34 -3.88 10.99
N THR A 5 4.17 -3.64 11.99
CA THR A 5 4.07 -2.49 12.90
C THR A 5 4.89 -1.32 12.35
N GLU A 6 4.76 -0.13 12.95
CA GLU A 6 5.62 1.01 12.62
C GLU A 6 7.09 0.72 12.92
N ASP A 7 7.38 -0.01 14.01
CA ASP A 7 8.74 -0.43 14.36
C ASP A 7 9.30 -1.36 13.27
N ASP A 8 8.48 -2.23 12.67
CA ASP A 8 8.92 -3.08 11.57
C ASP A 8 9.31 -2.26 10.33
N LEU A 9 8.55 -1.20 10.01
CA LEU A 9 8.86 -0.30 8.90
C LEU A 9 10.04 0.65 9.20
N ALA A 10 10.43 0.79 10.46
CA ALA A 10 11.58 1.59 10.89
C ALA A 10 12.90 0.80 10.91
N THR A 11 12.91 -0.44 10.43
CA THR A 11 14.11 -1.28 10.33
C THR A 11 14.80 -1.13 8.97
N SER A 12 15.79 -1.98 8.66
CA SER A 12 16.35 -2.09 7.32
C SER A 12 15.46 -2.98 6.44
N ASN A 13 15.52 -2.80 5.11
CA ASN A 13 14.85 -3.71 4.18
C ASN A 13 15.30 -5.17 4.39
N ALA A 14 16.58 -5.40 4.67
CA ALA A 14 17.12 -6.73 4.96
C ALA A 14 16.48 -7.40 6.19
N ASP A 15 16.06 -6.62 7.20
CA ASP A 15 15.34 -7.14 8.37
C ASP A 15 13.86 -7.33 8.05
N LEU A 16 13.27 -6.45 7.25
CA LEU A 16 11.90 -6.57 6.78
C LEU A 16 11.68 -7.86 5.97
N LEU A 17 12.63 -8.23 5.10
CA LEU A 17 12.56 -9.45 4.30
C LEU A 17 12.45 -10.73 5.15
N LYS A 18 12.95 -10.73 6.39
CA LYS A 18 12.81 -11.86 7.33
C LYS A 18 11.37 -12.07 7.83
N LYS A 19 10.50 -11.08 7.62
CA LYS A 19 9.10 -11.08 8.03
C LYS A 19 8.14 -11.49 6.92
N LEU A 20 8.64 -11.73 5.71
CA LEU A 20 7.84 -12.24 4.60
C LEU A 20 7.26 -13.62 4.93
N SER A 21 6.05 -13.90 4.45
CA SER A 21 5.41 -15.21 4.57
C SER A 21 5.93 -16.24 3.56
N TYR A 22 6.80 -15.82 2.65
CA TYR A 22 7.41 -16.59 1.59
C TYR A 22 8.91 -16.24 1.47
N PRO A 23 9.73 -17.05 0.80
CA PRO A 23 11.13 -16.73 0.58
C PRO A 23 11.28 -15.45 -0.26
N PRO A 24 12.20 -14.53 0.12
CA PRO A 24 12.46 -13.34 -0.68
C PRO A 24 12.93 -13.67 -2.09
N SER A 25 12.72 -12.74 -3.01
CA SER A 25 13.23 -12.81 -4.37
C SER A 25 14.76 -12.97 -4.39
N LYS A 26 15.28 -13.57 -5.45
CA LYS A 26 16.73 -13.62 -5.73
C LYS A 26 17.24 -12.34 -6.43
N ASP A 27 16.34 -11.43 -6.78
CA ASP A 27 16.66 -10.24 -7.57
C ASP A 27 17.13 -9.05 -6.71
N HIS A 28 17.29 -9.24 -5.40
CA HIS A 28 17.91 -8.25 -4.52
C HIS A 28 19.40 -8.12 -4.83
N ASP A 29 19.79 -6.98 -5.44
CA ASP A 29 21.22 -6.66 -5.67
C ASP A 29 21.80 -6.02 -4.40
N PRO A 30 22.82 -6.61 -3.75
CA PRO A 30 23.47 -6.04 -2.58
C PRO A 30 24.01 -4.63 -2.80
N LYS A 31 24.33 -4.25 -4.04
CA LYS A 31 24.78 -2.90 -4.39
C LYS A 31 23.66 -1.87 -4.31
N LEU A 32 22.42 -2.30 -4.37
CA LEU A 32 21.23 -1.46 -4.29
C LEU A 32 20.51 -1.55 -2.94
N ALA A 33 21.06 -2.28 -1.95
CA ALA A 33 20.43 -2.42 -0.62
C ALA A 33 20.10 -1.08 0.04
N LYS A 34 20.98 -0.08 -0.10
CA LYS A 34 20.71 1.28 0.40
C LYS A 34 19.55 1.95 -0.33
N VAL A 35 19.36 1.66 -1.61
CA VAL A 35 18.22 2.18 -2.39
C VAL A 35 16.92 1.55 -1.91
N GLU A 36 16.93 0.25 -1.59
CA GLU A 36 15.78 -0.43 -1.00
C GLU A 36 15.42 0.14 0.37
N ASP A 37 16.41 0.51 1.20
CA ASP A 37 16.17 1.20 2.48
C ASP A 37 15.56 2.60 2.26
N GLU A 38 15.98 3.34 1.24
CA GLU A 38 15.37 4.64 0.90
C GLU A 38 13.90 4.48 0.46
N ILE A 39 13.58 3.42 -0.28
CA ILE A 39 12.21 3.11 -0.67
C ILE A 39 11.39 2.68 0.57
N LEU A 40 11.98 1.90 1.49
CA LEU A 40 11.32 1.53 2.74
C LEU A 40 10.97 2.75 3.60
N GLU A 41 11.87 3.75 3.67
CA GLU A 41 11.57 5.00 4.38
C GLU A 41 10.38 5.74 3.76
N HIS A 42 10.25 5.75 2.43
CA HIS A 42 9.07 6.29 1.76
C HIS A 42 7.79 5.53 2.14
N TRP A 43 7.82 4.18 2.22
CA TRP A 43 6.69 3.37 2.65
C TRP A 43 6.31 3.62 4.11
N LYS A 44 7.30 3.78 4.99
CA LYS A 44 7.09 4.16 6.39
C LYS A 44 6.38 5.51 6.50
N ASP A 45 6.89 6.51 5.79
CA ASP A 45 6.30 7.85 5.75
C ASP A 45 4.87 7.83 5.21
N PHE A 46 4.62 7.04 4.16
CA PHE A 46 3.29 6.87 3.59
C PHE A 46 2.32 6.19 4.57
N SER A 47 2.77 5.14 5.25
CA SER A 47 1.98 4.48 6.30
C SER A 47 1.63 5.45 7.44
N HIS A 48 2.60 6.24 7.88
CA HIS A 48 2.37 7.27 8.89
C HIS A 48 1.36 8.33 8.42
N PHE A 49 1.49 8.79 7.18
CA PHE A 49 0.53 9.71 6.59
C PHE A 49 -0.89 9.15 6.62
N CYS A 50 -1.08 7.92 6.13
CA CYS A 50 -2.41 7.29 6.09
C CYS A 50 -3.03 7.16 7.49
N ASN A 51 -2.24 6.79 8.49
CA ASN A 51 -2.74 6.47 9.82
C ASN A 51 -2.95 7.68 10.74
N TYR A 52 -2.22 8.80 10.52
CA TYR A 52 -2.18 9.89 11.52
C TYR A 52 -2.36 11.28 10.95
N VAL A 53 -2.21 11.45 9.62
CA VAL A 53 -2.19 12.78 9.00
C VAL A 53 -3.38 12.99 8.06
N ALA A 54 -3.74 11.98 7.27
CA ALA A 54 -4.69 12.09 6.17
C ALA A 54 -6.07 12.63 6.57
N ASP A 55 -6.55 12.33 7.77
CA ASP A 55 -7.83 12.83 8.29
C ASP A 55 -7.81 14.37 8.52
N LYS A 56 -6.66 14.93 8.80
CA LYS A 56 -6.49 16.36 9.11
C LYS A 56 -5.98 17.16 7.92
N ASP A 57 -5.10 16.54 7.13
CA ASP A 57 -4.44 17.14 5.98
C ASP A 57 -4.26 16.11 4.85
N PRO A 58 -5.33 15.83 4.08
CA PRO A 58 -5.22 14.91 2.94
C PRO A 58 -4.27 15.41 1.86
N ASP A 59 -4.04 16.72 1.76
CA ASP A 59 -3.13 17.32 0.76
C ASP A 59 -1.65 16.98 1.04
N ALA A 60 -1.29 16.74 2.31
CA ALA A 60 0.06 16.33 2.67
C ALA A 60 0.50 15.02 1.98
N GLY A 61 -0.44 14.17 1.57
CA GLY A 61 -0.15 12.93 0.85
C GLY A 61 0.24 13.12 -0.61
N LYS A 62 0.00 14.29 -1.21
CA LYS A 62 0.36 14.59 -2.60
C LYS A 62 1.86 14.41 -2.87
N ARG A 63 2.68 14.61 -1.86
CA ARG A 63 4.15 14.45 -1.97
C ARG A 63 4.60 13.05 -2.34
N PHE A 64 3.79 12.03 -2.03
CA PHE A 64 4.14 10.63 -2.29
C PHE A 64 3.95 10.21 -3.74
N TYR A 65 3.28 11.00 -4.55
CA TYR A 65 2.87 10.64 -5.90
C TYR A 65 3.46 11.57 -6.96
N ASP A 66 3.72 11.01 -8.13
CA ASP A 66 3.88 11.81 -9.35
C ASP A 66 2.47 12.13 -9.89
N LEU A 67 1.90 13.21 -9.40
CA LEU A 67 0.48 13.55 -9.64
C LEU A 67 0.14 13.79 -11.11
N ASP A 68 1.13 14.15 -11.93
CA ASP A 68 0.92 14.51 -13.34
C ASP A 68 1.16 13.31 -14.26
N GLU A 69 2.12 12.43 -13.90
CA GLU A 69 2.54 11.31 -14.74
C GLU A 69 2.14 9.93 -14.19
N ALA A 70 1.62 9.85 -12.97
CA ALA A 70 1.21 8.57 -12.40
C ALA A 70 0.05 7.94 -13.17
N ASN A 71 0.10 6.61 -13.28
CA ASN A 71 -0.95 5.78 -13.86
C ASN A 71 -1.30 4.67 -12.88
N TYR A 72 -2.57 4.51 -12.56
CA TYR A 72 -3.03 3.56 -11.56
C TYR A 72 -4.10 2.63 -12.09
N PHE A 73 -4.01 1.37 -11.70
CA PHE A 73 -5.12 0.42 -11.75
C PHE A 73 -5.60 0.22 -10.31
N ASP A 74 -6.43 1.15 -9.86
CA ASP A 74 -6.95 1.11 -8.51
C ASP A 74 -8.16 0.17 -8.35
N LEU A 75 -8.69 0.07 -7.14
CA LEU A 75 -9.84 -0.80 -6.86
C LEU A 75 -11.14 -0.33 -7.50
N MET A 76 -11.21 0.91 -7.98
CA MET A 76 -12.38 1.55 -8.58
C MET A 76 -12.28 1.60 -10.11
N GLY A 77 -11.15 1.21 -10.68
CA GLY A 77 -10.89 1.21 -12.11
C GLY A 77 -9.54 1.78 -12.50
N ALA A 78 -9.31 1.88 -13.82
CA ALA A 78 -8.08 2.47 -14.34
C ALA A 78 -8.12 3.99 -14.23
N VAL A 79 -7.06 4.57 -13.66
CA VAL A 79 -6.82 6.02 -13.63
C VAL A 79 -5.62 6.30 -14.52
N THR A 80 -5.86 6.99 -15.63
CA THR A 80 -4.85 7.30 -16.64
C THR A 80 -4.41 8.76 -16.56
N ARG A 81 -3.28 9.08 -17.20
CA ARG A 81 -2.76 10.45 -17.29
C ARG A 81 -3.64 11.33 -18.19
N PRO A 82 -3.88 12.57 -17.84
CA PRO A 82 -3.48 13.29 -16.62
C PRO A 82 -4.51 13.14 -15.47
N GLY A 83 -5.29 12.08 -15.47
CA GLY A 83 -6.44 11.87 -14.56
C GLY A 83 -6.08 11.59 -13.10
N PHE A 84 -4.81 11.35 -12.75
CA PHE A 84 -4.50 10.93 -11.38
C PHE A 84 -4.70 12.05 -10.35
N ARG A 85 -4.28 13.30 -10.64
CA ARG A 85 -4.49 14.43 -9.72
C ARG A 85 -5.97 14.66 -9.37
N PRO A 86 -6.91 14.75 -10.33
CA PRO A 86 -8.33 14.84 -10.00
C PRO A 86 -8.86 13.63 -9.22
N HIS A 87 -8.34 12.45 -9.50
CA HIS A 87 -8.70 11.24 -8.76
C HIS A 87 -8.23 11.31 -7.31
N TYR A 88 -6.96 11.70 -7.07
CA TYR A 88 -6.39 11.89 -5.74
C TYR A 88 -7.23 12.88 -4.93
N ASP A 89 -7.53 14.06 -5.51
CA ASP A 89 -8.28 15.13 -4.86
C ASP A 89 -9.72 14.70 -4.47
N ARG A 90 -10.28 13.72 -5.16
CA ARG A 90 -11.60 13.15 -4.86
C ARG A 90 -11.54 12.03 -3.83
N ILE A 91 -10.61 11.09 -3.99
CA ILE A 91 -10.61 9.82 -3.23
C ILE A 91 -9.94 9.97 -1.89
N THR A 92 -8.83 10.71 -1.79
CA THR A 92 -8.09 10.82 -0.54
C THR A 92 -8.92 11.46 0.58
N PRO A 93 -9.61 12.60 0.37
CA PRO A 93 -10.50 13.15 1.39
C PRO A 93 -11.67 12.22 1.73
N TYR A 94 -12.19 11.47 0.76
CA TYR A 94 -13.28 10.53 0.97
C TYR A 94 -12.87 9.36 1.90
N LEU A 95 -11.63 8.88 1.76
CA LEU A 95 -11.10 7.76 2.54
C LEU A 95 -10.19 8.19 3.70
N ALA A 96 -10.07 9.50 3.99
CA ALA A 96 -9.07 10.01 4.94
C ALA A 96 -9.24 9.50 6.38
N ARG A 97 -10.45 9.10 6.79
CA ARG A 97 -10.71 8.51 8.12
C ARG A 97 -10.54 7.01 8.11
N ALA A 98 -9.40 6.57 7.63
CA ALA A 98 -9.05 5.17 7.52
C ALA A 98 -7.68 4.89 8.12
N ASN A 99 -7.41 3.60 8.35
CA ASN A 99 -6.12 3.09 8.76
C ASN A 99 -5.57 2.16 7.68
N LEU A 100 -4.28 2.18 7.51
CA LEU A 100 -3.54 1.30 6.63
C LEU A 100 -2.73 0.31 7.44
N ARG A 101 -2.87 -0.99 7.14
CA ARG A 101 -1.97 -2.07 7.58
C ARG A 101 -1.28 -2.67 6.37
N ILE A 102 -0.04 -3.08 6.56
CA ILE A 102 0.79 -3.65 5.49
C ILE A 102 1.29 -5.02 5.94
N LYS A 103 1.35 -5.97 5.02
CA LYS A 103 1.87 -7.31 5.23
C LYS A 103 2.61 -7.77 3.98
N ASP A 104 3.63 -8.60 4.17
CA ASP A 104 4.43 -9.18 3.08
C ASP A 104 4.98 -8.09 2.13
N LEU A 105 5.48 -6.99 2.70
CA LEU A 105 6.11 -5.93 1.92
C LEU A 105 7.49 -6.41 1.46
N GLU A 106 7.65 -6.55 0.16
CA GLU A 106 8.92 -6.83 -0.49
C GLU A 106 9.28 -5.69 -1.42
N ILE A 107 10.45 -5.11 -1.24
CA ILE A 107 10.94 -3.95 -1.99
C ILE A 107 12.17 -4.39 -2.78
N ILE A 108 12.16 -4.15 -4.08
CA ILE A 108 13.26 -4.48 -4.98
C ILE A 108 13.68 -3.23 -5.74
N ALA A 109 14.93 -2.81 -5.55
CA ALA A 109 15.53 -1.74 -6.35
C ALA A 109 16.05 -2.32 -7.68
N ILE A 110 15.69 -1.67 -8.79
CA ILE A 110 16.13 -2.03 -10.14
C ILE A 110 17.34 -1.18 -10.55
N THR A 111 17.32 0.11 -10.20
CA THR A 111 18.39 1.06 -10.41
C THR A 111 18.49 2.00 -9.21
N PRO A 112 19.49 2.88 -9.11
CA PRO A 112 19.55 3.89 -8.06
C PRO A 112 18.34 4.84 -7.99
N GLU A 113 17.54 4.90 -9.05
CA GLU A 113 16.42 5.84 -9.19
C GLU A 113 15.07 5.16 -9.48
N CYS A 114 15.03 3.82 -9.55
CA CYS A 114 13.82 3.07 -9.87
C CYS A 114 13.78 1.76 -9.09
N GLY A 115 12.61 1.43 -8.57
CA GLY A 115 12.32 0.18 -7.90
C GLY A 115 10.84 -0.14 -7.90
N TYR A 116 10.48 -1.28 -7.37
CA TYR A 116 9.09 -1.66 -7.14
C TYR A 116 8.93 -2.33 -5.78
N ALA A 117 7.70 -2.33 -5.32
CA ALA A 117 7.31 -3.08 -4.13
C ALA A 117 6.05 -3.89 -4.39
N THR A 118 5.94 -5.04 -3.74
CA THR A 118 4.71 -5.80 -3.65
C THR A 118 4.29 -5.95 -2.19
N ALA A 119 2.99 -5.92 -1.92
CA ALA A 119 2.47 -6.09 -0.57
C ALA A 119 1.01 -6.56 -0.57
N HIS A 120 0.55 -7.04 0.59
CA HIS A 120 -0.85 -6.96 0.94
C HIS A 120 -1.08 -5.69 1.77
N GLN A 121 -2.12 -4.96 1.43
CA GLN A 121 -2.58 -3.82 2.19
C GLN A 121 -3.99 -4.10 2.70
N ASN A 122 -4.26 -3.71 3.93
CA ASN A 122 -5.61 -3.65 4.49
C ASN A 122 -5.93 -2.20 4.81
N TYR A 123 -6.93 -1.67 4.13
CA TYR A 123 -7.43 -0.31 4.32
C TYR A 123 -8.83 -0.39 4.93
N TYR A 124 -8.99 0.16 6.12
CA TYR A 124 -10.22 0.03 6.90
C TYR A 124 -10.51 1.28 7.70
N GLY A 125 -11.78 1.57 7.87
CA GLY A 125 -12.23 2.77 8.60
C GLY A 125 -13.63 3.17 8.22
N THR A 126 -13.88 4.50 8.25
CA THR A 126 -15.16 5.08 7.89
C THR A 126 -14.94 6.10 6.78
N ALA A 127 -15.65 5.96 5.68
CA ALA A 127 -15.63 6.90 4.57
C ALA A 127 -16.29 8.24 4.95
N ALA A 128 -16.09 9.27 4.13
CA ALA A 128 -16.62 10.60 4.41
C ALA A 128 -18.16 10.68 4.47
N ASP A 129 -18.86 9.74 3.81
CA ASP A 129 -20.32 9.58 3.86
C ASP A 129 -20.83 8.85 5.11
N GLY A 130 -19.91 8.36 5.95
CA GLY A 130 -20.24 7.63 7.17
C GLY A 130 -20.25 6.10 7.02
N GLU A 131 -20.10 5.58 5.80
CA GLU A 131 -20.12 4.14 5.57
C GLU A 131 -18.80 3.48 6.02
N PRO A 132 -18.85 2.39 6.78
CA PRO A 132 -17.67 1.64 7.17
C PRO A 132 -17.13 0.84 5.98
N PHE A 133 -15.81 0.68 5.90
CA PHE A 133 -15.18 -0.20 4.93
C PHE A 133 -13.99 -0.95 5.54
N ASN A 134 -13.72 -2.13 4.98
CA ASN A 134 -12.58 -2.96 5.34
C ASN A 134 -12.18 -3.79 4.11
N LEU A 135 -11.09 -3.42 3.48
CA LEU A 135 -10.65 -3.95 2.19
C LEU A 135 -9.22 -4.44 2.32
N THR A 136 -9.01 -5.74 2.09
CA THR A 136 -7.67 -6.32 1.97
C THR A 136 -7.41 -6.66 0.51
N TYR A 137 -6.36 -6.09 -0.04
CA TYR A 137 -6.01 -6.21 -1.45
C TYR A 137 -4.52 -6.40 -1.65
N ARG A 138 -4.16 -6.83 -2.85
CA ARG A 138 -2.77 -6.94 -3.29
C ARG A 138 -2.37 -5.67 -4.01
N THR A 139 -1.17 -5.19 -3.75
CA THR A 139 -0.61 -4.04 -4.46
C THR A 139 0.72 -4.37 -5.10
N THR A 140 0.97 -3.77 -6.24
CA THR A 140 2.27 -3.61 -6.86
C THR A 140 2.50 -2.14 -7.10
N SER A 141 3.55 -1.58 -6.52
CA SER A 141 3.89 -0.15 -6.61
C SER A 141 5.21 0.00 -7.33
N VAL A 142 5.23 0.69 -8.46
CA VAL A 142 6.46 1.12 -9.12
C VAL A 142 6.82 2.50 -8.63
N MET A 143 8.07 2.67 -8.24
CA MET A 143 8.58 3.88 -7.63
C MET A 143 9.77 4.43 -8.40
N ARG A 144 9.87 5.73 -8.47
CA ARG A 144 10.98 6.42 -9.13
C ARG A 144 11.35 7.69 -8.37
N LYS A 145 12.63 8.07 -8.42
CA LYS A 145 13.06 9.41 -7.98
C LYS A 145 12.65 10.42 -9.02
N VAL A 146 11.83 11.38 -8.61
CA VAL A 146 11.44 12.56 -9.40
C VAL A 146 11.99 13.76 -8.66
N ASP A 147 12.91 14.51 -9.27
CA ASP A 147 13.61 15.62 -8.64
C ASP A 147 14.31 15.24 -7.31
N GLY A 148 14.88 14.02 -7.26
CA GLY A 148 15.59 13.50 -6.09
C GLY A 148 14.69 12.93 -4.99
N VAL A 149 13.36 12.92 -5.15
CA VAL A 149 12.39 12.44 -4.19
C VAL A 149 11.72 11.17 -4.72
N TRP A 150 11.63 10.14 -3.89
CA TRP A 150 10.88 8.93 -4.24
C TRP A 150 9.40 9.23 -4.37
N LYS A 151 8.78 8.72 -5.45
CA LYS A 151 7.34 8.87 -5.73
C LYS A 151 6.77 7.60 -6.34
N TYR A 152 5.52 7.32 -6.01
CA TYR A 152 4.72 6.35 -6.74
C TYR A 152 4.43 6.89 -8.15
N VAL A 153 4.82 6.13 -9.18
CA VAL A 153 4.58 6.45 -10.60
C VAL A 153 3.60 5.50 -11.25
N HIS A 154 3.44 4.30 -10.68
CA HIS A 154 2.40 3.35 -11.05
C HIS A 154 2.03 2.50 -9.84
N GLU A 155 0.76 2.26 -9.64
CA GLU A 155 0.28 1.23 -8.72
C GLU A 155 -0.81 0.40 -9.38
N HIS A 156 -0.82 -0.88 -9.03
CA HIS A 156 -1.86 -1.82 -9.39
C HIS A 156 -2.42 -2.45 -8.12
N TYR A 157 -3.70 -2.22 -7.88
CA TYR A 157 -4.46 -2.85 -6.80
C TYR A 157 -5.38 -3.92 -7.34
N SER A 158 -5.50 -5.03 -6.64
CA SER A 158 -6.38 -6.10 -7.08
C SER A 158 -6.93 -6.91 -5.92
N PHE A 159 -8.16 -7.39 -6.10
CA PHE A 159 -8.74 -8.44 -5.27
C PHE A 159 -8.62 -9.79 -5.96
N PRO A 160 -8.41 -10.89 -5.23
CA PRO A 160 -8.63 -12.22 -5.77
C PRO A 160 -10.09 -12.39 -6.21
N THR A 161 -10.30 -13.16 -7.26
CA THR A 161 -11.64 -13.50 -7.73
C THR A 161 -11.94 -14.95 -7.40
N ASN A 162 -13.08 -15.21 -6.77
CA ASN A 162 -13.60 -16.55 -6.61
C ASN A 162 -14.11 -17.03 -7.99
N MET A 163 -13.39 -17.94 -8.61
CA MET A 163 -13.65 -18.40 -9.96
C MET A 163 -15.00 -19.14 -10.10
N ALA A 164 -15.51 -19.75 -9.03
CA ALA A 164 -16.79 -20.45 -9.06
C ALA A 164 -17.99 -19.49 -9.03
N THR A 165 -17.86 -18.34 -8.38
CA THR A 165 -18.95 -17.37 -8.17
C THR A 165 -18.78 -16.09 -9.02
N GLY A 166 -17.59 -15.83 -9.57
CA GLY A 166 -17.23 -14.58 -10.25
C GLY A 166 -17.14 -13.37 -9.30
N LYS A 167 -17.16 -13.58 -7.98
CA LYS A 167 -17.14 -12.49 -7.00
C LYS A 167 -15.71 -12.18 -6.54
N SER A 168 -15.43 -10.89 -6.34
CA SER A 168 -14.18 -10.45 -5.70
C SER A 168 -14.13 -10.88 -4.24
N ASP A 169 -12.95 -11.29 -3.79
CA ASP A 169 -12.65 -11.56 -2.38
C ASP A 169 -11.96 -10.34 -1.78
N PHE A 170 -12.69 -9.53 -1.03
CA PHE A 170 -12.20 -8.33 -0.37
C PHE A 170 -11.30 -8.60 0.84
N THR A 171 -11.10 -9.87 1.18
CA THR A 171 -10.21 -10.29 2.27
C THR A 171 -8.84 -10.74 1.77
N SER A 172 -8.69 -10.95 0.47
CA SER A 172 -7.51 -11.60 -0.15
C SER A 172 -7.13 -12.94 0.51
N GLY A 173 -8.11 -13.64 1.08
CA GLY A 173 -7.90 -14.89 1.81
C GLY A 173 -7.25 -14.72 3.20
N LEU A 174 -6.90 -13.50 3.60
CA LEU A 174 -6.18 -13.24 4.85
C LEU A 174 -7.12 -13.01 6.04
N GLN A 175 -8.19 -12.25 5.85
CA GLN A 175 -9.12 -11.90 6.93
C GLN A 175 -9.94 -13.10 7.42
N VAL A 176 -10.16 -14.11 6.59
CA VAL A 176 -10.84 -15.34 7.03
C VAL A 176 -10.11 -15.98 8.22
N GLN A 177 -8.78 -15.90 8.24
CA GLN A 177 -7.98 -16.44 9.34
C GLN A 177 -7.98 -15.52 10.57
N GLU A 178 -8.05 -14.20 10.36
CA GLU A 178 -8.08 -13.20 11.44
C GLU A 178 -9.48 -13.02 12.03
N ASN A 179 -10.53 -13.06 11.20
CA ASN A 179 -11.92 -12.99 11.64
C ASN A 179 -12.38 -14.22 12.43
N MET A 180 -11.71 -15.34 12.26
CA MET A 180 -11.92 -16.51 13.15
C MET A 180 -11.45 -16.24 14.59
N SER A 181 -10.66 -15.18 14.81
CA SER A 181 -10.23 -14.73 16.14
C SER A 181 -11.03 -13.53 16.67
N LEU A 182 -11.91 -12.91 15.87
CA LEU A 182 -12.84 -11.90 16.36
C LEU A 182 -13.89 -12.61 17.23
N LYS A 183 -14.02 -12.17 18.46
CA LYS A 183 -15.05 -12.67 19.38
C LYS A 183 -16.42 -12.39 18.80
N GLU A 184 -17.33 -13.36 18.92
CA GLU A 184 -18.74 -13.15 18.60
C GLU A 184 -19.24 -11.86 19.27
N GLY A 185 -19.64 -10.87 18.45
CA GLY A 185 -20.17 -9.58 18.91
C GLY A 185 -19.35 -8.34 18.56
N GLU A 186 -18.14 -8.46 18.00
CA GLU A 186 -17.43 -7.32 17.41
C GLU A 186 -17.84 -7.17 15.94
N THR A 187 -18.76 -6.25 15.69
CA THR A 187 -19.09 -5.80 14.33
C THR A 187 -17.91 -5.03 13.75
N VAL A 188 -17.47 -5.47 12.57
CA VAL A 188 -16.49 -4.76 11.72
C VAL A 188 -17.05 -3.43 11.26
#